data_0e6caf53578ace77afffad36e0490a88
#
_entry.id   0e6caf53578ace77afffad36e0490a88
#
_cell.length_a   1.000
_cell.length_b   1.000
_cell.length_c   1.000
_cell.angle_alpha   90.00
_cell.angle_beta   90.00
_cell.angle_gamma   90.00
#
_symmetry.space_group_name_H-M   'P 1'
#
loop_
_entity.id
_entity.type
_entity.pdbx_description
1 polymer ?
#
loop_
_entity_poly.entity_id
_entity_poly.type
_entity_poly.pdbx_seq_one_letter_code
_entity_poly.pdbx_strand_id
1 'polypeptide(L)'
;VEGIEQNSMDGVSMLYTFDEKNVDAPSTRKTQYFEIGGDHAIYHDGWMLSTKVMRVPWDNSGTADKHPENWPWELYDLSKDWTQYNDVAAQYPEKVKELEKLFWEEAERNQVLPMDSTTFTRSLLPRPNLAAGRTVFNYAGEVTGTPNGNAPNVLASSYNIKAEVEIPKGGAEGMLVTHGGRFSGYGFYLLKGKPVYTWNLLGLKLIKWEGPDALTPGKHTLEFDFKYDGLGAATLQYGSPSGLGRSGTGTLKVNGKVIATKKMEKTVPMLMQWDENFDVGADTGSPVADEDYQTPFRFTGKLHKLTLTIDRPKLSPEDIKKLQTAMHANPASE
;
A
#
# COMPACT_ATOMS: atom_id res chain seq x y z
N VAL A 1 -6.02 4.49 -27.55
CA VAL A 1 -7.44 4.15 -27.70
C VAL A 1 -8.18 5.47 -27.90
N GLU A 2 -9.01 5.56 -28.93
CA GLU A 2 -9.80 6.77 -29.25
C GLU A 2 -8.97 8.08 -29.37
N GLY A 3 -7.76 7.99 -29.92
CA GLY A 3 -6.85 9.12 -30.11
C GLY A 3 -6.00 9.46 -28.88
N ILE A 4 -6.15 8.73 -27.78
CA ILE A 4 -5.29 8.87 -26.60
C ILE A 4 -4.13 7.88 -26.73
N GLU A 5 -2.91 8.42 -26.68
CA GLU A 5 -1.70 7.60 -26.63
C GLU A 5 -1.70 6.72 -25.38
N GLN A 6 -1.41 5.43 -25.56
CA GLN A 6 -1.32 4.49 -24.45
C GLN A 6 0.15 4.25 -24.14
N ASN A 7 0.45 3.92 -22.88
CA ASN A 7 1.78 3.44 -22.52
C ASN A 7 2.11 2.18 -23.33
N SER A 8 3.35 2.09 -23.81
CA SER A 8 3.83 0.90 -24.51
C SER A 8 3.77 -0.33 -23.57
N MET A 9 3.36 -1.47 -24.15
CA MET A 9 3.44 -2.74 -23.43
C MET A 9 4.85 -3.31 -23.57
N ASP A 10 5.50 -3.60 -22.45
CA ASP A 10 6.81 -4.25 -22.43
C ASP A 10 6.72 -5.76 -22.73
N GLY A 11 5.54 -6.32 -22.63
CA GLY A 11 5.28 -7.72 -22.96
C GLY A 11 5.34 -8.01 -24.46
N VAL A 12 5.76 -9.21 -24.82
CA VAL A 12 5.68 -9.71 -26.19
C VAL A 12 4.54 -10.73 -26.32
N SER A 13 3.91 -10.78 -27.49
CA SER A 13 2.82 -11.74 -27.74
C SER A 13 3.34 -13.18 -27.61
N MET A 14 2.63 -14.00 -26.85
CA MET A 14 2.89 -15.43 -26.71
C MET A 14 1.89 -16.27 -27.55
N LEU A 15 1.11 -15.67 -28.46
CA LEU A 15 0.14 -16.39 -29.27
C LEU A 15 0.75 -17.52 -30.11
N TYR A 16 2.03 -17.38 -30.51
CA TYR A 16 2.75 -18.40 -31.24
C TYR A 16 2.88 -19.72 -30.46
N THR A 17 2.88 -19.67 -29.12
CA THR A 17 3.02 -20.89 -28.28
C THR A 17 1.75 -21.74 -28.24
N PHE A 18 0.61 -21.24 -28.76
CA PHE A 18 -0.65 -22.00 -28.81
C PHE A 18 -0.76 -22.94 -30.03
N ASP A 19 0.15 -22.81 -31.00
CA ASP A 19 0.20 -23.72 -32.17
C ASP A 19 1.26 -24.81 -31.92
N GLU A 20 0.85 -26.08 -31.93
CA GLU A 20 1.74 -27.23 -31.73
C GLU A 20 2.92 -27.25 -32.69
N LYS A 21 2.78 -26.63 -33.88
CA LYS A 21 3.89 -26.52 -34.86
C LYS A 21 5.06 -25.69 -34.34
N ASN A 22 4.81 -24.88 -33.30
CA ASN A 22 5.80 -23.97 -32.71
C ASN A 22 6.39 -24.48 -31.40
N VAL A 23 6.21 -25.78 -31.07
CA VAL A 23 6.68 -26.37 -29.80
C VAL A 23 8.20 -26.14 -29.58
N ASP A 24 8.98 -26.19 -30.65
CA ASP A 24 10.43 -25.97 -30.62
C ASP A 24 10.84 -24.54 -31.08
N ALA A 25 9.86 -23.64 -31.28
CA ALA A 25 10.16 -22.29 -31.71
C ALA A 25 10.91 -21.52 -30.62
N PRO A 26 11.96 -20.77 -30.96
CA PRO A 26 12.67 -19.95 -30.00
C PRO A 26 11.73 -18.86 -29.43
N SER A 27 11.96 -18.48 -28.17
CA SER A 27 11.21 -17.39 -27.53
C SER A 27 11.34 -16.10 -28.34
N THR A 28 10.20 -15.43 -28.58
CA THR A 28 10.20 -14.10 -29.18
C THR A 28 10.71 -13.03 -28.21
N ARG A 29 10.69 -13.33 -26.88
CA ARG A 29 11.31 -12.50 -25.85
C ARG A 29 12.74 -12.95 -25.62
N LYS A 30 13.68 -12.18 -26.16
CA LYS A 30 15.10 -12.49 -26.07
C LYS A 30 15.76 -11.93 -24.82
N THR A 31 15.26 -10.80 -24.32
CA THR A 31 15.82 -10.10 -23.18
C THR A 31 14.79 -9.91 -22.10
N GLN A 32 15.14 -10.19 -20.87
CA GLN A 32 14.32 -9.91 -19.69
C GLN A 32 15.20 -9.33 -18.58
N TYR A 33 14.84 -8.15 -18.16
CA TYR A 33 15.43 -7.41 -17.05
C TYR A 33 14.75 -7.78 -15.74
N PHE A 34 15.52 -7.85 -14.65
CA PHE A 34 15.04 -8.08 -13.29
C PHE A 34 15.76 -7.15 -12.31
N GLU A 35 15.01 -6.53 -11.39
CA GLU A 35 15.55 -5.81 -10.23
C GLU A 35 14.57 -5.85 -9.08
N ILE A 36 15.06 -6.11 -7.86
CA ILE A 36 14.31 -5.98 -6.64
C ILE A 36 15.23 -5.72 -5.44
N GLY A 37 15.11 -4.54 -4.82
CA GLY A 37 15.85 -4.22 -3.60
C GLY A 37 17.37 -4.27 -3.75
N GLY A 38 17.89 -3.95 -4.93
CA GLY A 38 19.28 -3.99 -5.27
C GLY A 38 19.75 -5.31 -5.89
N ASP A 39 19.09 -6.44 -5.63
CA ASP A 39 19.36 -7.69 -6.36
C ASP A 39 18.91 -7.51 -7.81
N HIS A 40 19.78 -7.80 -8.75
CA HIS A 40 19.51 -7.52 -10.15
C HIS A 40 20.09 -8.59 -11.09
N ALA A 41 19.41 -8.77 -12.22
CA ALA A 41 19.79 -9.77 -13.22
C ALA A 41 19.29 -9.39 -14.61
N ILE A 42 19.91 -9.99 -15.62
CA ILE A 42 19.44 -9.94 -16.99
C ILE A 42 19.53 -11.31 -17.64
N TYR A 43 18.45 -11.71 -18.27
CA TYR A 43 18.41 -12.83 -19.18
C TYR A 43 18.57 -12.32 -20.62
N HIS A 44 19.42 -12.97 -21.42
CA HIS A 44 19.52 -12.72 -22.85
C HIS A 44 19.93 -13.99 -23.60
N ASP A 45 19.08 -14.41 -24.54
CA ASP A 45 19.32 -15.54 -25.45
C ASP A 45 19.95 -16.78 -24.79
N GLY A 46 19.34 -17.26 -23.69
CA GLY A 46 19.78 -18.47 -22.98
C GLY A 46 20.88 -18.27 -21.94
N TRP A 47 21.34 -17.03 -21.76
CA TRP A 47 22.30 -16.67 -20.69
C TRP A 47 21.59 -15.89 -19.59
N MET A 48 22.00 -16.15 -18.36
CA MET A 48 21.58 -15.37 -17.20
C MET A 48 22.81 -14.77 -16.54
N LEU A 49 22.83 -13.43 -16.45
CA LEU A 49 23.78 -12.71 -15.61
C LEU A 49 23.00 -12.19 -14.40
N SER A 50 23.41 -12.55 -13.20
CA SER A 50 22.78 -12.12 -11.96
C SER A 50 23.81 -11.68 -10.95
N THR A 51 23.40 -10.78 -10.03
CA THR A 51 24.26 -10.46 -8.89
C THR A 51 24.27 -11.59 -7.89
N LYS A 52 25.40 -11.79 -7.26
CA LYS A 52 25.52 -12.69 -6.12
C LYS A 52 24.62 -12.20 -5.00
N VAL A 53 23.84 -13.10 -4.40
CA VAL A 53 23.00 -12.78 -3.24
C VAL A 53 23.88 -12.30 -2.09
N MET A 54 23.77 -11.00 -1.78
CA MET A 54 24.57 -10.36 -0.71
C MET A 54 23.87 -10.39 0.64
N ARG A 55 22.58 -10.73 0.65
CA ARG A 55 21.76 -10.85 1.87
C ARG A 55 20.64 -11.87 1.68
N VAL A 56 20.19 -12.45 2.76
CA VAL A 56 18.99 -13.32 2.73
C VAL A 56 17.72 -12.45 2.69
N PRO A 57 16.64 -12.90 2.02
CA PRO A 57 15.41 -12.09 1.85
C PRO A 57 14.73 -11.64 3.14
N TRP A 58 14.96 -12.35 4.24
CA TRP A 58 14.40 -12.03 5.57
C TRP A 58 15.31 -11.14 6.42
N ASP A 59 16.50 -10.77 5.92
CA ASP A 59 17.36 -9.81 6.61
C ASP A 59 16.85 -8.38 6.37
N ASN A 60 16.26 -7.81 7.40
CA ASN A 60 15.74 -6.45 7.41
C ASN A 60 16.62 -5.49 8.22
N SER A 61 17.85 -5.87 8.52
CA SER A 61 18.77 -5.07 9.33
C SER A 61 19.12 -3.71 8.72
N GLY A 62 18.89 -3.53 7.42
CA GLY A 62 19.25 -2.31 6.70
C GLY A 62 20.76 -2.15 6.47
N THR A 63 21.55 -3.19 6.78
CA THR A 63 23.01 -3.21 6.63
C THR A 63 23.45 -3.65 5.23
N ALA A 64 22.53 -3.85 4.29
CA ALA A 64 22.88 -4.14 2.90
C ALA A 64 23.79 -3.03 2.37
N ASP A 65 24.80 -3.44 1.61
CA ASP A 65 25.71 -2.52 0.91
C ASP A 65 24.88 -1.48 0.14
N LYS A 66 25.15 -0.22 0.40
CA LYS A 66 24.41 0.92 -0.18
C LYS A 66 24.69 1.11 -1.68
N HIS A 67 25.60 0.30 -2.25
CA HIS A 67 26.05 0.40 -3.63
C HIS A 67 25.79 -0.91 -4.39
N PRO A 68 24.51 -1.29 -4.64
CA PRO A 68 24.18 -2.54 -5.34
C PRO A 68 24.79 -2.60 -6.75
N GLU A 69 25.08 -1.45 -7.36
CA GLU A 69 25.78 -1.35 -8.63
C GLU A 69 27.20 -1.96 -8.63
N ASN A 70 27.80 -2.17 -7.45
CA ASN A 70 29.14 -2.76 -7.30
C ASN A 70 29.08 -4.24 -6.89
N TRP A 71 27.89 -4.82 -6.81
CA TRP A 71 27.80 -6.23 -6.41
C TRP A 71 28.37 -7.17 -7.46
N PRO A 72 29.06 -8.24 -7.05
CA PRO A 72 29.69 -9.15 -7.98
C PRO A 72 28.68 -9.92 -8.83
N TRP A 73 29.01 -10.10 -10.09
CA TRP A 73 28.21 -10.83 -11.04
C TRP A 73 28.53 -12.32 -11.06
N GLU A 74 27.52 -13.16 -11.29
CA GLU A 74 27.56 -14.57 -11.58
C GLU A 74 26.92 -14.81 -12.95
N LEU A 75 27.50 -15.68 -13.79
CA LEU A 75 27.01 -15.96 -15.13
C LEU A 75 26.64 -17.43 -15.29
N TYR A 76 25.49 -17.68 -15.93
CA TYR A 76 24.94 -19.01 -16.13
C TYR A 76 24.52 -19.23 -17.59
N ASP A 77 24.92 -20.37 -18.17
CA ASP A 77 24.47 -20.87 -19.47
C ASP A 77 23.23 -21.76 -19.24
N LEU A 78 22.05 -21.21 -19.39
CA LEU A 78 20.79 -21.92 -19.09
C LEU A 78 20.50 -23.07 -20.07
N SER A 79 21.19 -23.14 -21.20
CA SER A 79 21.08 -24.27 -22.12
C SER A 79 21.74 -25.54 -21.59
N LYS A 80 22.66 -25.39 -20.64
CA LYS A 80 23.43 -26.47 -20.02
C LYS A 80 23.15 -26.63 -18.53
N ASP A 81 22.85 -25.52 -17.87
CA ASP A 81 22.61 -25.47 -16.43
C ASP A 81 21.33 -24.65 -16.11
N TRP A 82 20.20 -25.29 -16.28
CA TRP A 82 18.90 -24.71 -15.95
C TRP A 82 18.79 -24.29 -14.47
N THR A 83 19.52 -24.94 -13.59
CA THR A 83 19.45 -24.73 -12.13
C THR A 83 20.31 -23.58 -11.64
N GLN A 84 21.13 -22.98 -12.51
CA GLN A 84 22.08 -21.93 -12.16
C GLN A 84 23.00 -22.34 -10.99
N TYR A 85 23.52 -23.56 -11.04
CA TYR A 85 24.39 -24.11 -10.00
C TYR A 85 25.88 -23.79 -10.26
N ASN A 86 26.28 -23.74 -11.54
CA ASN A 86 27.68 -23.56 -11.92
C ASN A 86 27.90 -22.14 -12.45
N ASP A 87 28.48 -21.27 -11.64
CA ASP A 87 28.90 -19.95 -12.09
C ASP A 87 30.06 -20.09 -13.08
N VAL A 88 29.87 -19.60 -14.30
CA VAL A 88 30.87 -19.62 -15.37
C VAL A 88 31.41 -18.23 -15.71
N ALA A 89 31.20 -17.21 -14.89
CA ALA A 89 31.65 -15.85 -15.15
C ALA A 89 33.13 -15.75 -15.44
N ALA A 90 33.97 -16.47 -14.69
CA ALA A 90 35.43 -16.50 -14.91
C ALA A 90 35.83 -17.12 -16.24
N GLN A 91 35.00 -17.99 -16.83
CA GLN A 91 35.27 -18.66 -18.11
C GLN A 91 34.84 -17.79 -19.30
N TYR A 92 33.86 -16.90 -19.12
CA TYR A 92 33.29 -16.08 -20.18
C TYR A 92 33.25 -14.58 -19.83
N PRO A 93 34.40 -13.95 -19.53
CA PRO A 93 34.47 -12.57 -19.07
C PRO A 93 33.90 -11.56 -20.07
N GLU A 94 34.00 -11.82 -21.38
CA GLU A 94 33.46 -10.95 -22.42
C GLU A 94 31.91 -11.05 -22.47
N LYS A 95 31.34 -12.22 -22.19
CA LYS A 95 29.89 -12.38 -22.08
C LYS A 95 29.34 -11.64 -20.83
N VAL A 96 30.07 -11.66 -19.72
CA VAL A 96 29.74 -10.86 -18.54
C VAL A 96 29.67 -9.38 -18.91
N LYS A 97 30.68 -8.83 -19.56
CA LYS A 97 30.70 -7.42 -19.99
C LYS A 97 29.55 -7.06 -20.94
N GLU A 98 29.28 -7.94 -21.91
CA GLU A 98 28.17 -7.78 -22.85
C GLU A 98 26.85 -7.67 -22.12
N LEU A 99 26.54 -8.60 -21.21
CA LEU A 99 25.28 -8.67 -20.50
C LEU A 99 25.18 -7.59 -19.42
N GLU A 100 26.26 -7.25 -18.76
CA GLU A 100 26.33 -6.14 -17.82
C GLU A 100 25.96 -4.81 -18.52
N LYS A 101 26.54 -4.54 -19.69
CA LYS A 101 26.21 -3.39 -20.50
C LYS A 101 24.71 -3.37 -20.84
N LEU A 102 24.19 -4.51 -21.31
CA LEU A 102 22.77 -4.64 -21.63
C LEU A 102 21.87 -4.41 -20.41
N PHE A 103 22.29 -4.89 -19.23
CA PHE A 103 21.58 -4.64 -17.99
C PHE A 103 21.46 -3.12 -17.70
N TRP A 104 22.58 -2.40 -17.79
CA TRP A 104 22.57 -0.96 -17.50
C TRP A 104 21.74 -0.16 -18.52
N GLU A 105 21.74 -0.54 -19.79
CA GLU A 105 20.89 0.06 -20.82
C GLU A 105 19.39 -0.15 -20.48
N GLU A 106 19.01 -1.35 -20.05
CA GLU A 106 17.66 -1.65 -19.62
C GLU A 106 17.27 -0.92 -18.31
N ALA A 107 18.19 -0.83 -17.36
CA ALA A 107 17.97 -0.12 -16.10
C ALA A 107 17.72 1.39 -16.32
N GLU A 108 18.46 2.02 -17.23
CA GLU A 108 18.24 3.41 -17.61
C GLU A 108 16.90 3.58 -18.33
N ARG A 109 16.62 2.73 -19.31
CA ARG A 109 15.36 2.76 -20.07
C ARG A 109 14.13 2.62 -19.16
N ASN A 110 14.22 1.78 -18.15
CA ASN A 110 13.12 1.52 -17.19
C ASN A 110 13.15 2.45 -15.98
N GLN A 111 13.99 3.49 -15.96
CA GLN A 111 14.07 4.50 -14.89
C GLN A 111 14.35 3.90 -13.50
N VAL A 112 15.16 2.86 -13.43
CA VAL A 112 15.50 2.14 -12.19
C VAL A 112 16.60 2.87 -11.40
N LEU A 113 17.44 3.65 -12.10
CA LEU A 113 18.57 4.34 -11.50
C LEU A 113 18.17 5.63 -10.76
N PRO A 114 18.79 5.95 -9.61
CA PRO A 114 19.77 5.12 -8.88
C PRO A 114 19.11 3.92 -8.19
N MET A 115 19.77 2.76 -8.17
CA MET A 115 19.28 1.59 -7.46
C MET A 115 19.31 1.80 -5.95
N ASP A 116 18.35 1.20 -5.26
CA ASP A 116 18.21 1.30 -3.81
C ASP A 116 18.08 -0.09 -3.18
N SER A 117 19.11 -0.51 -2.44
CA SER A 117 19.13 -1.78 -1.73
C SER A 117 18.44 -1.72 -0.35
N THR A 118 17.94 -0.56 0.06
CA THR A 118 17.24 -0.44 1.34
C THR A 118 15.85 -1.09 1.26
N THR A 119 15.47 -1.85 2.29
CA THR A 119 14.22 -2.62 2.30
C THR A 119 13.08 -1.78 2.89
N PHE A 120 13.25 -1.30 4.12
CA PHE A 120 12.21 -0.56 4.84
C PHE A 120 12.36 0.96 4.73
N THR A 121 13.56 1.47 4.70
CA THR A 121 13.81 2.90 4.77
C THR A 121 13.22 3.65 3.58
N ARG A 122 13.24 3.07 2.38
CA ARG A 122 12.63 3.70 1.20
C ARG A 122 11.11 3.86 1.29
N SER A 123 10.41 3.00 2.03
CA SER A 123 8.98 3.17 2.27
C SER A 123 8.67 4.34 3.19
N LEU A 124 9.66 4.80 3.97
CA LEU A 124 9.55 5.92 4.90
C LEU A 124 9.96 7.25 4.27
N LEU A 125 10.62 7.23 3.11
CA LEU A 125 11.02 8.45 2.42
C LEU A 125 9.79 9.24 1.97
N PRO A 126 9.81 10.58 2.13
CA PRO A 126 8.75 11.43 1.62
C PRO A 126 8.60 11.25 0.10
N ARG A 127 7.41 10.86 -0.34
CA ARG A 127 7.09 10.77 -1.76
C ARG A 127 6.19 11.93 -2.15
N PRO A 128 6.40 12.57 -3.31
CA PRO A 128 5.46 13.52 -3.83
C PRO A 128 4.09 12.86 -3.99
N ASN A 129 3.08 13.39 -3.30
CA ASN A 129 1.70 12.92 -3.42
C ASN A 129 0.73 14.04 -3.01
N LEU A 130 -0.55 13.90 -3.38
CA LEU A 130 -1.57 14.91 -3.09
C LEU A 130 -1.92 15.03 -1.60
N ALA A 131 -1.56 14.03 -0.80
CA ALA A 131 -1.82 13.98 0.63
C ALA A 131 -0.63 14.47 1.49
N ALA A 132 0.55 14.69 0.89
CA ALA A 132 1.77 15.03 1.62
C ALA A 132 1.60 16.31 2.46
N GLY A 133 1.96 16.23 3.75
CA GLY A 133 1.91 17.34 4.69
C GLY A 133 0.51 17.78 5.12
N ARG A 134 -0.55 17.21 4.55
CA ARG A 134 -1.95 17.55 4.88
C ARG A 134 -2.44 16.74 6.07
N THR A 135 -3.22 17.40 6.90
CA THR A 135 -3.93 16.79 8.04
C THR A 135 -5.45 16.99 7.95
N VAL A 136 -5.92 17.83 7.04
CA VAL A 136 -7.34 18.10 6.82
C VAL A 136 -7.66 17.93 5.34
N PHE A 137 -8.65 17.09 5.06
CA PHE A 137 -9.13 16.78 3.71
C PHE A 137 -10.63 17.07 3.65
N ASN A 138 -11.04 17.81 2.63
CA ASN A 138 -12.45 18.16 2.41
C ASN A 138 -12.87 17.66 1.03
N TYR A 139 -13.99 16.99 0.98
CA TYR A 139 -14.60 16.46 -0.23
C TYR A 139 -16.02 16.99 -0.34
N ALA A 140 -16.43 17.35 -1.55
CA ALA A 140 -17.78 17.77 -1.89
C ALA A 140 -18.31 16.84 -2.99
N GLY A 141 -19.35 16.07 -2.68
CA GLY A 141 -19.89 15.07 -3.61
C GLY A 141 -19.05 13.81 -3.71
N GLU A 142 -19.25 13.08 -4.81
CA GLU A 142 -18.59 11.78 -5.06
C GLU A 142 -17.17 11.97 -5.62
N VAL A 143 -16.21 11.24 -5.07
CA VAL A 143 -14.83 11.13 -5.56
C VAL A 143 -14.42 9.66 -5.48
N THR A 144 -14.10 9.03 -6.59
CA THR A 144 -13.74 7.61 -6.65
C THR A 144 -12.40 7.38 -7.32
N GLY A 145 -11.78 6.23 -7.05
CA GLY A 145 -10.55 5.81 -7.71
C GLY A 145 -9.29 6.55 -7.24
N THR A 146 -9.30 7.16 -6.04
CA THR A 146 -8.09 7.80 -5.51
C THR A 146 -7.09 6.73 -5.08
N PRO A 147 -5.88 6.67 -5.71
CA PRO A 147 -4.88 5.68 -5.34
C PRO A 147 -4.40 5.84 -3.89
N ASN A 148 -4.03 4.74 -3.25
CA ASN A 148 -3.53 4.68 -1.87
C ASN A 148 -2.49 5.77 -1.54
N GLY A 149 -1.54 6.01 -2.45
CA GLY A 149 -0.48 7.00 -2.24
C GLY A 149 -0.97 8.45 -2.17
N ASN A 150 -2.17 8.74 -2.69
CA ASN A 150 -2.80 10.07 -2.69
C ASN A 150 -3.95 10.19 -1.67
N ALA A 151 -4.28 9.10 -0.98
CA ALA A 151 -5.34 9.04 0.00
C ALA A 151 -4.92 9.60 1.37
N PRO A 152 -5.87 10.04 2.20
CA PRO A 152 -5.61 10.40 3.60
C PRO A 152 -5.11 9.18 4.38
N ASN A 153 -3.88 9.23 4.89
CA ASN A 153 -3.30 8.12 5.66
C ASN A 153 -3.67 8.24 7.15
N VAL A 154 -4.63 7.43 7.60
CA VAL A 154 -5.10 7.36 8.99
C VAL A 154 -4.34 6.35 9.86
N LEU A 155 -3.37 5.61 9.29
CA LEU A 155 -2.63 4.59 10.00
C LEU A 155 -1.81 5.18 11.16
N ALA A 156 -1.76 4.45 12.27
CA ALA A 156 -1.04 4.82 13.48
C ALA A 156 -1.29 6.26 13.95
N SER A 157 -2.54 6.75 13.80
CA SER A 157 -2.93 8.13 14.11
C SER A 157 -4.34 8.18 14.70
N SER A 158 -4.62 9.24 15.46
CA SER A 158 -6.00 9.63 15.75
C SER A 158 -6.59 10.33 14.53
N TYR A 159 -7.90 10.18 14.31
CA TYR A 159 -8.57 10.83 13.19
C TYR A 159 -10.05 11.04 13.48
N ASN A 160 -10.62 11.99 12.75
CA ASN A 160 -12.05 12.28 12.76
C ASN A 160 -12.56 12.31 11.32
N ILE A 161 -13.68 11.64 11.07
CA ILE A 161 -14.41 11.68 9.80
C ILE A 161 -15.77 12.26 10.08
N LYS A 162 -16.09 13.39 9.44
CA LYS A 162 -17.37 14.09 9.57
C LYS A 162 -18.03 14.21 8.22
N ALA A 163 -19.24 13.65 8.09
CA ALA A 163 -20.08 13.73 6.90
C ALA A 163 -21.35 14.55 7.16
N GLU A 164 -21.59 15.56 6.33
CA GLU A 164 -22.81 16.34 6.29
C GLU A 164 -23.70 15.80 5.17
N VAL A 165 -24.79 15.16 5.54
CA VAL A 165 -25.67 14.44 4.61
C VAL A 165 -27.10 14.93 4.66
N GLU A 166 -27.85 14.68 3.59
CA GLU A 166 -29.30 14.89 3.56
C GLU A 166 -29.98 13.59 3.13
N ILE A 167 -30.89 13.14 3.99
CA ILE A 167 -31.64 11.90 3.82
C ILE A 167 -32.96 12.22 3.17
N PRO A 168 -33.31 11.64 2.01
CA PRO A 168 -34.60 11.83 1.37
C PRO A 168 -35.74 11.14 2.14
N LYS A 169 -37.01 11.45 1.79
CA LYS A 169 -38.20 10.86 2.43
C LYS A 169 -38.27 9.34 2.39
N GLY A 170 -37.61 8.72 1.40
CA GLY A 170 -37.53 7.25 1.25
C GLY A 170 -36.40 6.60 2.06
N GLY A 171 -35.63 7.35 2.85
CA GLY A 171 -34.42 6.87 3.49
C GLY A 171 -33.21 6.92 2.54
N ALA A 172 -32.05 6.53 3.04
CA ALA A 172 -30.84 6.41 2.24
C ALA A 172 -29.97 5.27 2.73
N GLU A 173 -29.18 4.72 1.84
CA GLU A 173 -28.08 3.78 2.13
C GLU A 173 -26.89 4.05 1.21
N GLY A 174 -25.76 3.43 1.49
CA GLY A 174 -24.58 3.53 0.66
C GLY A 174 -23.35 4.10 1.39
N MET A 175 -22.24 4.07 0.71
CA MET A 175 -20.93 4.47 1.22
C MET A 175 -20.79 5.99 1.29
N LEU A 176 -20.32 6.49 2.43
CA LEU A 176 -19.91 7.88 2.61
C LEU A 176 -18.43 8.06 2.32
N VAL A 177 -17.61 7.14 2.85
CA VAL A 177 -16.17 7.07 2.58
C VAL A 177 -15.66 5.68 2.87
N THR A 178 -14.79 5.19 2.00
CA THR A 178 -14.06 3.93 2.18
C THR A 178 -12.59 4.09 1.80
N HIS A 179 -11.73 3.28 2.39
CA HIS A 179 -10.34 3.13 2.02
C HIS A 179 -9.92 1.68 2.27
N GLY A 180 -9.47 1.00 1.24
CA GLY A 180 -9.20 -0.43 1.27
C GLY A 180 -10.43 -1.26 0.94
N GLY A 181 -10.41 -2.53 1.26
CA GLY A 181 -11.44 -3.49 0.89
C GLY A 181 -11.43 -4.76 1.73
N ARG A 182 -11.70 -5.89 1.10
CA ARG A 182 -11.91 -7.22 1.72
C ARG A 182 -10.78 -7.66 2.63
N PHE A 183 -9.53 -7.32 2.32
CA PHE A 183 -8.37 -7.82 3.08
C PHE A 183 -7.77 -6.80 4.04
N SER A 184 -8.16 -5.53 3.95
CA SER A 184 -7.80 -4.50 4.93
C SER A 184 -8.46 -3.19 4.55
N GLY A 185 -9.01 -2.46 5.52
CA GLY A 185 -9.56 -1.15 5.24
C GLY A 185 -10.61 -0.70 6.24
N TYR A 186 -11.23 0.41 5.93
CA TYR A 186 -12.39 0.93 6.68
C TYR A 186 -13.46 1.46 5.74
N GLY A 187 -14.70 1.40 6.20
CA GLY A 187 -15.85 2.00 5.55
C GLY A 187 -16.74 2.74 6.53
N PHE A 188 -17.20 3.92 6.14
CA PHE A 188 -18.24 4.66 6.84
C PHE A 188 -19.44 4.82 5.92
N TYR A 189 -20.56 4.21 6.26
CA TYR A 189 -21.71 4.06 5.36
C TYR A 189 -23.04 4.05 6.11
N LEU A 190 -24.13 4.12 5.35
CA LEU A 190 -25.47 3.81 5.84
C LEU A 190 -25.85 2.41 5.35
N LEU A 191 -26.22 1.52 6.28
CA LEU A 191 -26.75 0.19 6.01
C LEU A 191 -28.22 0.15 6.42
N LYS A 192 -29.12 0.00 5.46
CA LYS A 192 -30.57 0.05 5.72
C LYS A 192 -30.98 1.30 6.53
N GLY A 193 -30.38 2.42 6.18
CA GLY A 193 -30.60 3.73 6.83
C GLY A 193 -29.83 3.95 8.13
N LYS A 194 -29.19 2.93 8.71
CA LYS A 194 -28.42 3.07 9.96
C LYS A 194 -26.97 3.46 9.68
N PRO A 195 -26.38 4.39 10.44
CA PRO A 195 -24.97 4.72 10.32
C PRO A 195 -24.11 3.59 10.86
N VAL A 196 -23.13 3.18 10.05
CA VAL A 196 -22.16 2.12 10.35
C VAL A 196 -20.76 2.60 10.03
N TYR A 197 -19.85 2.38 10.96
CA TYR A 197 -18.42 2.43 10.68
C TYR A 197 -17.83 1.04 10.89
N THR A 198 -17.10 0.54 9.89
CA THR A 198 -16.44 -0.77 9.95
C THR A 198 -14.95 -0.63 9.72
N TRP A 199 -14.18 -1.31 10.53
CA TRP A 199 -12.75 -1.49 10.33
C TRP A 199 -12.45 -2.97 10.07
N ASN A 200 -11.81 -3.26 8.94
CA ASN A 200 -11.35 -4.59 8.57
C ASN A 200 -9.87 -4.74 8.91
N LEU A 201 -9.58 -5.57 9.90
CA LEU A 201 -8.23 -5.89 10.32
C LEU A 201 -7.72 -7.11 9.54
N LEU A 202 -7.10 -6.87 8.38
CA LEU A 202 -6.40 -7.86 7.54
C LEU A 202 -7.27 -9.08 7.14
N GLY A 203 -8.58 -8.92 6.99
CA GLY A 203 -9.50 -10.03 6.73
C GLY A 203 -9.68 -10.98 7.92
N LEU A 204 -8.99 -10.76 9.02
CA LEU A 204 -9.03 -11.63 10.21
C LEU A 204 -10.11 -11.23 11.20
N LYS A 205 -10.43 -9.94 11.29
CA LYS A 205 -11.41 -9.41 12.22
C LYS A 205 -12.09 -8.15 11.68
N LEU A 206 -13.42 -8.18 11.66
CA LEU A 206 -14.24 -6.98 11.44
C LEU A 206 -14.65 -6.38 12.77
N ILE A 207 -14.45 -5.07 12.93
CA ILE A 207 -14.87 -4.31 14.09
C ILE A 207 -15.86 -3.27 13.60
N LYS A 208 -17.09 -3.33 14.11
CA LYS A 208 -18.22 -2.55 13.62
C LYS A 208 -18.81 -1.67 14.73
N TRP A 209 -19.02 -0.40 14.44
CA TRP A 209 -19.81 0.56 15.22
C TRP A 209 -21.09 0.80 14.44
N GLU A 210 -22.21 0.51 15.01
CA GLU A 210 -23.51 0.61 14.36
C GLU A 210 -24.47 1.43 15.21
N GLY A 211 -25.21 2.32 14.54
CA GLY A 211 -26.29 3.07 15.17
C GLY A 211 -27.53 2.19 15.41
N PRO A 212 -28.30 2.44 16.48
CA PRO A 212 -29.48 1.63 16.79
C PRO A 212 -30.60 1.79 15.77
N ASP A 213 -30.76 2.99 15.21
CA ASP A 213 -31.92 3.37 14.41
C ASP A 213 -31.51 3.89 13.02
N ALA A 214 -32.39 3.74 12.06
CA ALA A 214 -32.32 4.40 10.77
C ALA A 214 -32.51 5.91 10.91
N LEU A 215 -31.77 6.67 10.10
CA LEU A 215 -31.87 8.13 10.09
C LEU A 215 -33.22 8.60 9.52
N THR A 216 -33.80 9.59 10.15
CA THR A 216 -35.01 10.26 9.64
C THR A 216 -34.69 11.09 8.39
N PRO A 217 -35.69 11.38 7.53
CA PRO A 217 -35.49 12.34 6.45
C PRO A 217 -35.04 13.72 6.95
N GLY A 218 -34.14 14.35 6.20
CA GLY A 218 -33.58 15.67 6.52
C GLY A 218 -32.07 15.69 6.64
N LYS A 219 -31.52 16.80 7.12
CA LYS A 219 -30.07 17.00 7.25
C LYS A 219 -29.56 16.40 8.54
N HIS A 220 -28.42 15.67 8.39
CA HIS A 220 -27.73 15.06 9.52
C HIS A 220 -26.22 15.30 9.41
N THR A 221 -25.59 15.33 10.56
CA THR A 221 -24.13 15.25 10.70
C THR A 221 -23.79 13.91 11.30
N LEU A 222 -23.03 13.11 10.55
CA LEU A 222 -22.49 11.82 10.98
C LEU A 222 -21.02 11.99 11.28
N GLU A 223 -20.53 11.45 12.38
CA GLU A 223 -19.16 11.63 12.79
C GLU A 223 -18.60 10.33 13.37
N PHE A 224 -17.41 9.95 12.92
CA PHE A 224 -16.62 8.89 13.54
C PHE A 224 -15.31 9.48 14.04
N ASP A 225 -15.10 9.38 15.34
CA ASP A 225 -13.93 9.88 16.03
C ASP A 225 -13.11 8.71 16.58
N PHE A 226 -11.84 8.60 16.14
CA PHE A 226 -10.95 7.54 16.57
C PHE A 226 -9.77 8.11 17.32
N LYS A 227 -9.60 7.66 18.56
CA LYS A 227 -8.47 8.03 19.40
C LYS A 227 -7.47 6.89 19.49
N TYR A 228 -6.28 7.13 18.95
CA TYR A 228 -5.19 6.17 18.90
C TYR A 228 -4.39 6.18 20.20
N ASP A 229 -4.03 4.99 20.71
CA ASP A 229 -3.33 4.84 22.00
C ASP A 229 -1.80 4.74 21.84
N GLY A 230 -1.27 4.73 20.61
CA GLY A 230 0.17 4.53 20.33
C GLY A 230 0.94 5.82 20.10
N LEU A 231 2.25 5.69 20.02
CA LEU A 231 3.19 6.79 19.75
C LEU A 231 3.31 7.14 18.25
N GLY A 232 2.62 6.39 17.38
CA GLY A 232 2.57 6.65 15.95
C GLY A 232 3.83 6.24 15.17
N ALA A 233 3.79 6.54 13.86
CA ALA A 233 4.86 6.15 12.94
C ALA A 233 6.18 6.90 13.16
N ALA A 234 6.18 7.99 13.91
CA ALA A 234 7.41 8.75 14.21
C ALA A 234 8.45 7.92 15.00
N THR A 235 8.03 6.82 15.66
CA THR A 235 8.96 5.90 16.35
C THR A 235 9.92 5.20 15.40
N LEU A 236 9.55 5.06 14.11
CA LEU A 236 10.39 4.39 13.11
C LEU A 236 11.71 5.12 12.83
N GLN A 237 11.73 6.45 12.94
CA GLN A 237 13.00 7.22 12.78
C GLN A 237 14.04 6.88 13.84
N TYR A 238 13.62 6.20 14.93
CA TYR A 238 14.49 5.71 16.00
C TYR A 238 14.63 4.18 15.95
N GLY A 239 14.36 3.54 14.79
CA GLY A 239 14.47 2.10 14.65
C GLY A 239 13.42 1.28 15.44
N SER A 240 12.39 1.92 15.99
CA SER A 240 11.41 1.24 16.84
C SER A 240 10.01 1.19 16.21
N PRO A 241 9.44 0.01 15.93
CA PRO A 241 8.05 -0.13 15.47
C PRO A 241 7.04 -0.07 16.64
N SER A 242 7.44 0.29 17.85
CA SER A 242 6.62 0.21 19.06
C SER A 242 5.36 1.09 19.04
N GLY A 243 5.34 2.10 18.16
CA GLY A 243 4.19 2.99 17.98
C GLY A 243 3.17 2.51 16.96
N LEU A 244 3.42 1.39 16.26
CA LEU A 244 2.58 0.93 15.16
C LEU A 244 1.52 -0.09 15.61
N GLY A 245 0.37 -0.12 14.94
CA GLY A 245 -0.67 -1.13 15.11
C GLY A 245 -1.25 -1.22 16.52
N ARG A 246 -1.16 -0.16 17.32
CA ARG A 246 -1.69 -0.12 18.69
C ARG A 246 -3.19 -0.05 18.71
N SER A 247 -3.74 -0.17 19.91
CA SER A 247 -5.17 -0.02 20.16
C SER A 247 -5.66 1.41 19.95
N GLY A 248 -6.96 1.58 20.00
CA GLY A 248 -7.63 2.87 20.01
C GLY A 248 -9.10 2.75 20.34
N THR A 249 -9.76 3.85 20.56
CA THR A 249 -11.18 3.90 20.85
C THR A 249 -11.92 4.68 19.76
N GLY A 250 -12.88 4.02 19.13
CA GLY A 250 -13.76 4.63 18.14
C GLY A 250 -15.09 5.05 18.77
N THR A 251 -15.58 6.22 18.37
CA THR A 251 -16.86 6.79 18.81
C THR A 251 -17.67 7.26 17.62
N LEU A 252 -18.83 6.65 17.41
CA LEU A 252 -19.76 7.01 16.36
C LEU A 252 -20.81 7.98 16.93
N LYS A 253 -21.06 9.09 16.21
CA LYS A 253 -22.00 10.14 16.62
C LYS A 253 -22.96 10.49 15.49
N VAL A 254 -24.17 10.85 15.85
CA VAL A 254 -25.19 11.44 14.97
C VAL A 254 -25.65 12.76 15.57
N ASN A 255 -25.55 13.86 14.81
CA ASN A 255 -25.90 15.20 15.24
C ASN A 255 -25.28 15.59 16.60
N GLY A 256 -24.00 15.21 16.79
CA GLY A 256 -23.24 15.44 18.02
C GLY A 256 -23.54 14.46 19.17
N LYS A 257 -24.56 13.64 19.07
CA LYS A 257 -24.89 12.64 20.10
C LYS A 257 -24.12 11.35 19.86
N VAL A 258 -23.41 10.85 20.86
CA VAL A 258 -22.73 9.55 20.84
C VAL A 258 -23.78 8.43 20.78
N ILE A 259 -23.63 7.53 19.81
CA ILE A 259 -24.53 6.38 19.61
C ILE A 259 -23.83 5.03 19.77
N ALA A 260 -22.51 4.98 19.55
CA ALA A 260 -21.72 3.78 19.82
C ALA A 260 -20.28 4.15 20.17
N THR A 261 -19.69 3.43 21.13
CA THR A 261 -18.28 3.54 21.50
C THR A 261 -17.72 2.14 21.68
N LYS A 262 -16.60 1.84 21.02
CA LYS A 262 -15.91 0.55 21.18
C LYS A 262 -14.40 0.75 21.15
N LYS A 263 -13.70 -0.11 21.87
CA LYS A 263 -12.25 -0.22 21.79
C LYS A 263 -11.87 -1.18 20.66
N MET A 264 -10.87 -0.80 19.89
CA MET A 264 -10.18 -1.63 18.91
C MET A 264 -8.83 -2.00 19.50
N GLU A 265 -8.58 -3.27 19.73
CA GLU A 265 -7.38 -3.75 20.43
C GLU A 265 -6.09 -3.60 19.58
N LYS A 266 -6.23 -3.70 18.28
CA LYS A 266 -5.13 -3.55 17.31
C LYS A 266 -5.63 -2.86 16.05
N THR A 267 -4.77 -2.05 15.45
CA THR A 267 -4.99 -1.42 14.15
C THR A 267 -4.03 -1.99 13.11
N VAL A 268 -4.31 -1.75 11.83
CA VAL A 268 -3.37 -2.05 10.75
C VAL A 268 -2.12 -1.18 10.92
N PRO A 269 -0.91 -1.76 10.98
CA PRO A 269 0.28 -1.00 11.38
C PRO A 269 0.87 -0.11 10.28
N MET A 270 0.92 -0.56 9.02
CA MET A 270 1.76 0.07 8.01
C MET A 270 1.06 0.38 6.69
N LEU A 271 0.22 -0.52 6.18
CA LEU A 271 -0.37 -0.40 4.85
C LEU A 271 -1.84 -0.83 4.87
N MET A 272 -2.68 -0.07 4.15
CA MET A 272 -3.97 -0.55 3.69
C MET A 272 -3.77 -1.48 2.48
N GLN A 273 -4.81 -2.15 2.04
CA GLN A 273 -4.79 -2.98 0.85
C GLN A 273 -4.40 -2.14 -0.39
N TRP A 274 -3.33 -2.51 -1.09
CA TRP A 274 -2.73 -1.60 -2.11
C TRP A 274 -3.47 -1.58 -3.44
N ASP A 275 -4.17 -2.64 -3.78
CA ASP A 275 -4.96 -2.81 -4.99
C ASP A 275 -6.38 -2.21 -4.87
N GLU A 276 -6.66 -1.59 -3.73
CA GLU A 276 -7.90 -0.88 -3.45
C GLU A 276 -7.70 0.63 -3.41
N ASN A 277 -8.78 1.35 -3.65
CA ASN A 277 -8.79 2.80 -3.70
C ASN A 277 -9.33 3.43 -2.41
N PHE A 278 -9.19 4.74 -2.34
CA PHE A 278 -9.96 5.58 -1.44
C PHE A 278 -11.10 6.22 -2.23
N ASP A 279 -12.32 6.02 -1.76
CA ASP A 279 -13.54 6.49 -2.39
C ASP A 279 -14.40 7.29 -1.41
N VAL A 280 -15.09 8.32 -1.92
CA VAL A 280 -16.06 9.15 -1.19
C VAL A 280 -17.39 9.13 -1.94
N GLY A 281 -18.49 8.88 -1.24
CA GLY A 281 -19.84 8.82 -1.81
C GLY A 281 -20.15 7.54 -2.56
N ALA A 282 -19.22 6.63 -2.69
CA ALA A 282 -19.36 5.29 -3.24
C ALA A 282 -18.29 4.37 -2.68
N ASP A 283 -18.44 3.05 -2.88
CA ASP A 283 -17.39 2.05 -2.85
C ASP A 283 -17.39 1.36 -4.21
N THR A 284 -16.27 1.43 -4.93
CA THR A 284 -16.14 0.92 -6.30
C THR A 284 -15.20 -0.28 -6.42
N GLY A 285 -14.47 -0.58 -5.34
CA GLY A 285 -13.54 -1.71 -5.26
C GLY A 285 -14.17 -2.99 -4.70
N SER A 286 -13.49 -3.69 -3.80
CA SER A 286 -14.08 -4.80 -3.06
C SER A 286 -14.68 -4.31 -1.73
N PRO A 287 -15.76 -4.94 -1.23
CA PRO A 287 -16.38 -4.51 0.02
C PRO A 287 -15.43 -4.62 1.22
N VAL A 288 -15.42 -3.61 2.10
CA VAL A 288 -14.74 -3.71 3.40
C VAL A 288 -15.42 -4.76 4.30
N ALA A 289 -16.72 -4.97 4.11
CA ALA A 289 -17.53 -5.95 4.83
C ALA A 289 -18.49 -6.67 3.86
N ASP A 290 -18.08 -7.83 3.35
CA ASP A 290 -18.86 -8.64 2.39
C ASP A 290 -20.27 -9.02 2.88
N GLU A 291 -20.45 -9.10 4.20
CA GLU A 291 -21.74 -9.44 4.84
C GLU A 291 -22.75 -8.28 4.77
N ASP A 292 -22.29 -7.04 4.63
CA ASP A 292 -23.15 -5.85 4.71
C ASP A 292 -23.62 -5.38 3.33
N TYR A 293 -22.73 -5.40 2.32
CA TYR A 293 -23.03 -4.84 1.00
C TYR A 293 -22.18 -5.46 -0.11
N GLN A 294 -22.59 -5.19 -1.32
CA GLN A 294 -21.85 -5.51 -2.55
C GLN A 294 -21.48 -4.21 -3.27
N THR A 295 -20.39 -4.21 -4.02
CA THR A 295 -19.98 -3.07 -4.84
C THR A 295 -20.56 -3.17 -6.26
N PRO A 296 -20.83 -2.02 -6.92
CA PRO A 296 -20.64 -0.65 -6.40
C PRO A 296 -21.72 -0.30 -5.35
N PHE A 297 -21.30 0.30 -4.24
CA PHE A 297 -22.21 0.70 -3.14
C PHE A 297 -22.27 2.22 -3.03
N ARG A 298 -23.09 2.86 -3.87
CA ARG A 298 -23.21 4.31 -3.95
C ARG A 298 -24.18 4.84 -2.89
N PHE A 299 -23.85 6.00 -2.34
CA PHE A 299 -24.72 6.70 -1.41
C PHE A 299 -25.97 7.24 -2.13
N THR A 300 -27.16 6.83 -1.69
CA THR A 300 -28.44 7.21 -2.30
C THR A 300 -29.05 8.49 -1.74
N GLY A 301 -28.46 9.06 -0.67
CA GLY A 301 -28.75 10.39 -0.18
C GLY A 301 -27.90 11.46 -0.85
N LYS A 302 -27.89 12.68 -0.27
CA LYS A 302 -27.00 13.75 -0.73
C LYS A 302 -25.85 13.95 0.27
N LEU A 303 -24.64 13.77 -0.18
CA LEU A 303 -23.42 14.10 0.56
C LEU A 303 -23.05 15.57 0.25
N HIS A 304 -23.26 16.46 1.20
CA HIS A 304 -22.92 17.87 1.05
C HIS A 304 -21.43 18.11 1.24
N LYS A 305 -20.87 17.48 2.28
CA LYS A 305 -19.46 17.63 2.62
C LYS A 305 -18.99 16.43 3.44
N LEU A 306 -17.78 16.00 3.16
CA LEU A 306 -17.04 15.07 4.02
C LEU A 306 -15.72 15.74 4.40
N THR A 307 -15.43 15.79 5.70
CA THR A 307 -14.16 16.28 6.24
C THR A 307 -13.47 15.14 6.97
N LEU A 308 -12.24 14.85 6.60
CA LEU A 308 -11.38 13.91 7.30
C LEU A 308 -10.21 14.69 7.92
N THR A 309 -10.05 14.59 9.23
CA THR A 309 -8.96 15.24 9.96
C THR A 309 -8.10 14.20 10.63
N ILE A 310 -6.77 14.33 10.48
CA ILE A 310 -5.79 13.41 11.05
C ILE A 310 -4.99 14.14 12.11
N ASP A 311 -4.92 13.55 13.30
CA ASP A 311 -4.09 14.03 14.41
C ASP A 311 -3.01 12.97 14.68
N ARG A 312 -1.79 13.26 14.20
CA ARG A 312 -0.67 12.33 14.35
C ARG A 312 -0.05 12.48 15.73
N PRO A 313 0.22 11.36 16.46
CA PRO A 313 0.92 11.41 17.72
C PRO A 313 2.28 12.12 17.57
N LYS A 314 2.58 13.00 18.52
CA LYS A 314 3.88 13.67 18.63
C LYS A 314 4.66 13.04 19.75
N LEU A 315 5.90 12.65 19.48
CA LEU A 315 6.80 12.14 20.51
C LEU A 315 7.15 13.25 21.49
N SER A 316 7.02 12.98 22.78
CA SER A 316 7.53 13.87 23.82
C SER A 316 9.07 13.80 23.89
N PRO A 317 9.76 14.81 24.46
CA PRO A 317 11.21 14.73 24.69
C PRO A 317 11.63 13.49 25.50
N GLU A 318 10.76 13.03 26.40
CA GLU A 318 10.98 11.82 27.19
C GLU A 318 10.88 10.54 26.34
N ASP A 319 9.89 10.46 25.44
CA ASP A 319 9.74 9.34 24.51
C ASP A 319 10.96 9.27 23.57
N ILE A 320 11.39 10.41 23.03
CA ILE A 320 12.59 10.50 22.18
C ILE A 320 13.81 9.96 22.92
N LYS A 321 14.02 10.41 24.17
CA LYS A 321 15.15 9.96 24.99
C LYS A 321 15.10 8.44 25.24
N LYS A 322 13.93 7.89 25.56
CA LYS A 322 13.75 6.43 25.73
C LYS A 322 14.07 5.65 24.46
N LEU A 323 13.60 6.12 23.32
CA LEU A 323 13.85 5.49 22.03
C LEU A 323 15.34 5.53 21.67
N GLN A 324 16.01 6.67 21.82
CA GLN A 324 17.44 6.81 21.60
C GLN A 324 18.26 5.88 22.51
N THR A 325 17.89 5.81 23.80
CA THR A 325 18.56 4.90 24.74
C THR A 325 18.39 3.45 24.34
N ALA A 326 17.21 3.06 23.86
CA ALA A 326 16.94 1.70 23.40
C ALA A 326 17.75 1.34 22.13
N MET A 327 17.95 2.29 21.21
CA MET A 327 18.81 2.10 20.04
C MET A 327 20.26 1.81 20.46
N HIS A 328 20.80 2.59 21.39
CA HIS A 328 22.17 2.40 21.87
C HIS A 328 22.37 1.13 22.72
N ALA A 329 21.30 0.62 23.36
CA ALA A 329 21.36 -0.59 24.16
C ALA A 329 21.28 -1.87 23.30
N ASN A 330 20.98 -1.78 22.01
CA ASN A 330 20.85 -2.92 21.08
C ASN A 330 21.86 -2.77 19.93
N PRO A 331 23.17 -3.01 20.17
CA PRO A 331 24.20 -2.85 19.14
C PRO A 331 24.15 -3.90 18.01
N ALA A 332 23.18 -4.80 18.01
CA ALA A 332 22.95 -5.79 16.96
C ALA A 332 22.21 -5.23 15.73
N SER A 333 22.04 -3.91 15.63
CA SER A 333 21.41 -3.21 14.51
C SER A 333 22.37 -2.30 13.73
N GLU A 334 23.70 -2.48 13.91
CA GLU A 334 24.73 -1.88 13.06
C GLU A 334 25.28 -2.89 12.04
#